data_ea1b6665d8f32954a8c3de18519f1662
#
_entry.id   ea1b6665d8f32954a8c3de18519f1662
#
_cell.length_a   1.000
_cell.length_b   1.000
_cell.length_c   1.000
_cell.angle_alpha   90.00
_cell.angle_beta   90.00
_cell.angle_gamma   90.00
#
_symmetry.space_group_name_H-M   'P 1'
#
loop_
_entity.id
_entity.type
_entity.pdbx_description
1 polymer ?
#
loop_
_entity_poly.entity_id
_entity_poly.type
_entity_poly.pdbx_seq_one_letter_code
_entity_poly.pdbx_strand_id
1 'polypeptide(L)'
;MDTSKAIGIIIANPEFEDVRSLEGVAPTKKPCVPIIAVPTTAGTAAEVTINYVITDVERKRKFVCVDPHDMPIIAIVDPDMMSSMPKGLTASTGMDALTHAIESYITPGAWVMSDMFELKAIEMIAQNLKAAVDNGKDVAAREAMSQAQYIAGMGFSNVGLGIVHSMAHPLGAFYDTPHGVANALLLPYVMEYNAESPAAPKYIHIAKAMGVDTTCLLYTSDAADDKA
;
A
#
# COMPACT_ATOMS: atom_id res chain seq x y z
N MET A 1 11.99 8.01 1.26
CA MET A 1 12.17 6.98 2.31
C MET A 1 13.00 5.81 1.78
N ASP A 2 12.69 5.24 0.64
CA ASP A 2 13.35 4.04 0.08
C ASP A 2 14.87 4.19 -0.06
N THR A 3 15.33 5.31 -0.59
CA THR A 3 16.78 5.61 -0.67
C THR A 3 17.45 5.63 0.71
N SER A 4 16.76 6.16 1.75
CA SER A 4 17.30 6.20 3.11
C SER A 4 17.42 4.81 3.72
N LYS A 5 16.44 3.93 3.46
CA LYS A 5 16.50 2.52 3.88
C LYS A 5 17.65 1.79 3.19
N ALA A 6 17.78 1.92 1.86
CA ALA A 6 18.87 1.33 1.11
C ALA A 6 20.26 1.79 1.64
N ILE A 7 20.45 3.10 1.83
CA ILE A 7 21.69 3.65 2.38
C ILE A 7 21.94 3.10 3.78
N GLY A 8 20.92 3.08 4.65
CA GLY A 8 21.05 2.59 6.02
C GLY A 8 21.44 1.12 6.11
N ILE A 9 20.88 0.28 5.24
CA ILE A 9 21.24 -1.15 5.14
C ILE A 9 22.67 -1.31 4.65
N ILE A 10 23.08 -0.61 3.58
CA ILE A 10 24.42 -0.71 3.00
C ILE A 10 25.50 -0.24 3.99
N ILE A 11 25.26 0.84 4.73
CA ILE A 11 26.21 1.30 5.76
C ILE A 11 26.45 0.22 6.82
N ALA A 12 25.39 -0.46 7.26
CA ALA A 12 25.49 -1.51 8.26
C ALA A 12 26.01 -2.85 7.72
N ASN A 13 25.77 -3.12 6.41
CA ASN A 13 26.11 -4.35 5.71
C ASN A 13 26.85 -4.02 4.40
N PRO A 14 28.13 -3.61 4.48
CA PRO A 14 28.88 -3.12 3.30
C PRO A 14 29.12 -4.17 2.21
N GLU A 15 28.93 -5.45 2.50
CA GLU A 15 28.95 -6.51 1.50
C GLU A 15 27.85 -6.37 0.43
N PHE A 16 26.83 -5.54 0.68
CA PHE A 16 25.75 -5.20 -0.23
C PHE A 16 25.91 -3.80 -0.87
N GLU A 17 27.13 -3.33 -1.10
CA GLU A 17 27.42 -2.00 -1.67
C GLU A 17 26.73 -1.75 -3.03
N ASP A 18 26.56 -2.79 -3.85
CA ASP A 18 25.67 -2.72 -5.01
C ASP A 18 24.22 -2.94 -4.56
N VAL A 19 23.41 -1.87 -4.60
CA VAL A 19 22.01 -1.91 -4.20
C VAL A 19 21.19 -2.99 -4.92
N ARG A 20 21.59 -3.42 -6.10
CA ARG A 20 20.94 -4.51 -6.83
C ARG A 20 21.03 -5.85 -6.11
N SER A 21 22.05 -6.04 -5.27
CA SER A 21 22.20 -7.25 -4.46
C SER A 21 21.20 -7.36 -3.31
N LEU A 22 20.47 -6.28 -3.04
CA LEU A 22 19.39 -6.23 -2.04
C LEU A 22 18.01 -6.58 -2.63
N GLU A 23 17.91 -6.89 -3.92
CA GLU A 23 16.64 -7.27 -4.56
C GLU A 23 16.02 -8.53 -3.91
N GLY A 24 14.73 -8.48 -3.64
CA GLY A 24 14.01 -9.53 -2.94
C GLY A 24 14.32 -9.54 -1.45
N VAL A 25 14.48 -10.72 -0.86
CA VAL A 25 14.84 -10.90 0.54
C VAL A 25 16.35 -11.14 0.64
N ALA A 26 17.10 -10.08 0.87
CA ALA A 26 18.55 -10.18 1.01
C ALA A 26 18.94 -10.74 2.40
N PRO A 27 20.00 -11.56 2.50
CA PRO A 27 20.44 -12.15 3.76
C PRO A 27 21.31 -11.17 4.56
N THR A 28 20.81 -9.96 4.83
CA THR A 28 21.49 -8.98 5.67
C THR A 28 21.61 -9.50 7.11
N LYS A 29 22.67 -9.10 7.80
CA LYS A 29 22.98 -9.62 9.15
C LYS A 29 22.81 -8.58 10.24
N LYS A 30 22.81 -7.31 9.88
CA LYS A 30 22.77 -6.19 10.81
C LYS A 30 21.61 -5.26 10.49
N PRO A 31 20.90 -4.76 11.51
CA PRO A 31 19.92 -3.71 11.31
C PRO A 31 20.55 -2.49 10.62
N CYS A 32 19.75 -1.78 9.83
CA CYS A 32 20.16 -0.51 9.26
C CYS A 32 20.51 0.51 10.37
N VAL A 33 21.20 1.57 10.00
CA VAL A 33 21.36 2.71 10.90
C VAL A 33 19.98 3.21 11.34
N PRO A 34 19.84 3.69 12.59
CA PRO A 34 18.54 4.14 13.09
C PRO A 34 17.89 5.19 12.20
N ILE A 35 16.65 4.94 11.77
CA ILE A 35 15.85 5.84 10.94
C ILE A 35 14.70 6.37 11.77
N ILE A 36 14.54 7.69 11.81
CA ILE A 36 13.33 8.38 12.27
C ILE A 36 12.60 8.85 11.02
N ALA A 37 11.39 8.34 10.79
CA ALA A 37 10.62 8.61 9.59
C ALA A 37 9.51 9.63 9.85
N VAL A 38 9.45 10.65 8.99
CA VAL A 38 8.38 11.67 9.00
C VAL A 38 7.76 11.68 7.59
N PRO A 39 6.65 10.96 7.37
CA PRO A 39 6.03 10.90 6.05
C PRO A 39 5.43 12.26 5.65
N THR A 40 5.58 12.62 4.39
CA THR A 40 5.03 13.84 3.79
C THR A 40 3.95 13.54 2.74
N THR A 41 3.61 12.26 2.59
CA THR A 41 2.53 11.76 1.71
C THR A 41 1.70 10.72 2.45
N ALA A 42 0.43 10.60 2.10
CA ALA A 42 -0.47 9.59 2.65
C ALA A 42 -0.75 8.51 1.59
N GLY A 43 0.15 7.53 1.47
CA GLY A 43 0.04 6.48 0.45
C GLY A 43 0.90 5.25 0.71
N THR A 44 2.22 5.40 0.66
CA THR A 44 3.17 4.29 0.61
C THR A 44 3.41 3.56 1.92
N ALA A 45 3.10 4.18 3.06
CA ALA A 45 3.39 3.66 4.40
C ALA A 45 4.84 3.20 4.62
N ALA A 46 5.80 3.79 3.91
CA ALA A 46 7.21 3.38 3.97
C ALA A 46 7.83 3.56 5.36
N GLU A 47 7.20 4.35 6.23
CA GLU A 47 7.59 4.56 7.63
C GLU A 47 7.27 3.39 8.55
N VAL A 48 6.45 2.41 8.10
CA VAL A 48 5.99 1.27 8.92
C VAL A 48 6.16 -0.08 8.22
N THR A 49 6.81 -0.09 7.05
CA THR A 49 6.97 -1.31 6.24
C THR A 49 8.40 -1.78 6.16
N ILE A 50 8.57 -3.08 5.90
CA ILE A 50 9.86 -3.75 5.67
C ILE A 50 10.28 -3.68 4.20
N ASN A 51 9.54 -2.95 3.37
CA ASN A 51 9.77 -2.88 1.93
C ASN A 51 10.36 -1.53 1.54
N TYR A 52 11.18 -1.53 0.51
CA TYR A 52 11.57 -0.35 -0.24
C TYR A 52 11.78 -0.70 -1.71
N VAL A 53 11.56 0.29 -2.59
CA VAL A 53 11.56 0.09 -4.03
C VAL A 53 12.62 0.96 -4.68
N ILE A 54 13.49 0.33 -5.46
CA ILE A 54 14.57 1.02 -6.17
C ILE A 54 14.31 0.96 -7.68
N THR A 55 14.57 2.08 -8.36
CA THR A 55 14.50 2.14 -9.81
C THR A 55 15.89 1.93 -10.41
N ASP A 56 16.08 0.85 -11.13
CA ASP A 56 17.26 0.61 -11.96
C ASP A 56 17.03 1.29 -13.32
N VAL A 57 17.60 2.49 -13.46
CA VAL A 57 17.42 3.30 -14.67
C VAL A 57 18.10 2.70 -15.89
N GLU A 58 19.19 1.96 -15.70
CA GLU A 58 19.91 1.30 -16.78
C GLU A 58 19.10 0.16 -17.39
N ARG A 59 18.46 -0.65 -16.51
CA ARG A 59 17.64 -1.79 -16.90
C ARG A 59 16.16 -1.43 -17.08
N LYS A 60 15.78 -0.17 -16.85
CA LYS A 60 14.40 0.34 -16.94
C LYS A 60 13.42 -0.54 -16.15
N ARG A 61 13.78 -0.89 -14.94
CA ARG A 61 12.92 -1.68 -14.06
C ARG A 61 12.91 -1.14 -12.63
N LYS A 62 11.82 -1.36 -11.94
CA LYS A 62 11.74 -1.23 -10.48
C LYS A 62 11.91 -2.61 -9.85
N PHE A 63 12.64 -2.68 -8.76
CA PHE A 63 12.76 -3.88 -7.96
C PHE A 63 12.47 -3.58 -6.49
N VAL A 64 11.87 -4.57 -5.85
CA VAL A 64 11.48 -4.49 -4.44
C VAL A 64 12.57 -5.16 -3.61
N CYS A 65 12.95 -4.48 -2.54
CA CYS A 65 13.77 -5.02 -1.48
C CYS A 65 12.89 -5.24 -0.26
N VAL A 66 13.07 -6.36 0.43
CA VAL A 66 12.30 -6.75 1.61
C VAL A 66 13.27 -7.12 2.71
N ASP A 67 13.33 -6.32 3.78
CA ASP A 67 14.25 -6.56 4.87
C ASP A 67 13.69 -6.05 6.21
N PRO A 68 13.39 -6.93 7.18
CA PRO A 68 12.96 -6.50 8.52
C PRO A 68 13.96 -5.57 9.21
N HIS A 69 15.23 -5.59 8.81
CA HIS A 69 16.26 -4.74 9.36
C HIS A 69 16.18 -3.27 8.91
N ASP A 70 15.36 -2.94 7.89
CA ASP A 70 15.25 -1.58 7.36
C ASP A 70 14.13 -0.75 8.02
N MET A 71 13.32 -1.36 8.86
CA MET A 71 12.19 -0.69 9.49
C MET A 71 12.64 0.52 10.31
N PRO A 72 12.03 1.70 10.11
CA PRO A 72 12.27 2.85 10.96
C PRO A 72 11.96 2.53 12.43
N ILE A 73 12.81 3.01 13.33
CA ILE A 73 12.62 2.82 14.78
C ILE A 73 11.56 3.74 15.38
N ILE A 74 11.28 4.87 14.70
CA ILE A 74 10.23 5.84 15.06
C ILE A 74 9.57 6.31 13.76
N ALA A 75 8.24 6.34 13.76
CA ALA A 75 7.43 7.01 12.75
C ALA A 75 6.67 8.19 13.39
N ILE A 76 6.84 9.38 12.85
CA ILE A 76 6.10 10.59 13.27
C ILE A 76 5.09 10.90 12.18
N VAL A 77 3.85 10.46 12.37
CA VAL A 77 2.76 10.63 11.40
C VAL A 77 2.01 11.92 11.74
N ASP A 78 2.45 13.02 11.14
CA ASP A 78 1.92 14.35 11.38
C ASP A 78 1.16 14.84 10.13
N PRO A 79 -0.17 15.08 10.21
CA PRO A 79 -0.97 15.54 9.08
C PRO A 79 -0.52 16.91 8.55
N ASP A 80 0.10 17.75 9.36
CA ASP A 80 0.62 19.05 8.92
C ASP A 80 1.74 18.89 7.88
N MET A 81 2.57 17.85 8.01
CA MET A 81 3.62 17.52 7.04
C MET A 81 3.06 17.11 5.67
N MET A 82 1.80 16.73 5.60
CA MET A 82 1.08 16.33 4.38
C MET A 82 0.16 17.43 3.84
N SER A 83 -0.01 18.54 4.57
CA SER A 83 -0.96 19.62 4.24
C SER A 83 -0.62 20.40 2.96
N SER A 84 0.62 20.32 2.49
CA SER A 84 1.11 20.95 1.27
C SER A 84 0.96 20.09 0.01
N MET A 85 0.52 18.84 0.13
CA MET A 85 0.34 17.97 -1.04
C MET A 85 -0.65 18.57 -2.05
N PRO A 86 -0.26 18.69 -3.34
CA PRO A 86 -1.17 19.07 -4.40
C PRO A 86 -2.35 18.09 -4.55
N LYS A 87 -3.47 18.58 -5.06
CA LYS A 87 -4.70 17.79 -5.27
C LYS A 87 -4.45 16.47 -6.01
N GLY A 88 -3.69 16.50 -7.11
CA GLY A 88 -3.37 15.30 -7.89
C GLY A 88 -2.52 14.29 -7.11
N LEU A 89 -1.57 14.76 -6.32
CA LEU A 89 -0.75 13.89 -5.46
C LEU A 89 -1.59 13.28 -4.33
N THR A 90 -2.46 14.09 -3.70
CA THR A 90 -3.38 13.60 -2.67
C THR A 90 -4.26 12.47 -3.21
N ALA A 91 -4.83 12.65 -4.39
CA ALA A 91 -5.68 11.64 -5.03
C ALA A 91 -4.89 10.37 -5.36
N SER A 92 -3.73 10.50 -6.01
CA SER A 92 -2.96 9.34 -6.44
C SER A 92 -2.39 8.55 -5.27
N THR A 93 -1.85 9.21 -4.24
CA THR A 93 -1.32 8.51 -3.06
C THR A 93 -2.44 7.90 -2.21
N GLY A 94 -3.60 8.54 -2.12
CA GLY A 94 -4.75 7.95 -1.43
C GLY A 94 -5.31 6.72 -2.14
N MET A 95 -5.33 6.72 -3.48
CA MET A 95 -5.67 5.53 -4.26
C MET A 95 -4.61 4.42 -4.14
N ASP A 96 -3.34 4.78 -3.99
CA ASP A 96 -2.27 3.85 -3.68
C ASP A 96 -2.52 3.14 -2.33
N ALA A 97 -2.81 3.91 -1.28
CA ALA A 97 -3.16 3.36 0.04
C ALA A 97 -4.40 2.46 -0.01
N LEU A 98 -5.43 2.84 -0.78
CA LEU A 98 -6.62 2.01 -0.98
C LEU A 98 -6.26 0.69 -1.68
N THR A 99 -5.41 0.75 -2.69
CA THR A 99 -4.96 -0.44 -3.43
C THR A 99 -4.14 -1.36 -2.53
N HIS A 100 -3.24 -0.82 -1.71
CA HIS A 100 -2.52 -1.58 -0.70
C HIS A 100 -3.50 -2.37 0.19
N ALA A 101 -4.48 -1.67 0.76
CA ALA A 101 -5.43 -2.29 1.68
C ALA A 101 -6.32 -3.34 1.00
N ILE A 102 -6.78 -3.12 -0.23
CA ILE A 102 -7.59 -4.09 -0.96
C ILE A 102 -6.77 -5.33 -1.31
N GLU A 103 -5.57 -5.16 -1.90
CA GLU A 103 -4.75 -6.30 -2.33
C GLU A 103 -4.30 -7.16 -1.14
N SER A 104 -3.85 -6.54 -0.05
CA SER A 104 -3.44 -7.27 1.15
C SER A 104 -4.60 -7.93 1.88
N TYR A 105 -5.82 -7.38 1.80
CA TYR A 105 -7.00 -8.03 2.33
C TYR A 105 -7.36 -9.33 1.59
N ILE A 106 -7.18 -9.37 0.27
CA ILE A 106 -7.54 -10.53 -0.57
C ILE A 106 -6.38 -11.50 -0.80
N THR A 107 -5.15 -11.17 -0.40
CA THR A 107 -3.99 -12.05 -0.60
C THR A 107 -4.15 -13.39 0.12
N PRO A 108 -3.61 -14.50 -0.40
CA PRO A 108 -3.63 -15.80 0.29
C PRO A 108 -2.93 -15.80 1.65
N GLY A 109 -2.01 -14.87 1.88
CA GLY A 109 -1.31 -14.69 3.16
C GLY A 109 -2.11 -13.94 4.23
N ALA A 110 -3.29 -13.40 3.88
CA ALA A 110 -4.12 -12.64 4.81
C ALA A 110 -4.64 -13.49 5.97
N TRP A 111 -4.72 -12.88 7.15
CA TRP A 111 -5.18 -13.49 8.38
C TRP A 111 -5.88 -12.47 9.28
N VAL A 112 -6.44 -12.89 10.39
CA VAL A 112 -7.34 -12.06 11.20
C VAL A 112 -6.79 -10.69 11.57
N MET A 113 -5.48 -10.57 11.88
CA MET A 113 -4.92 -9.26 12.24
C MET A 113 -4.70 -8.36 11.02
N SER A 114 -4.18 -8.90 9.90
CA SER A 114 -4.09 -8.11 8.68
C SER A 114 -5.47 -7.69 8.19
N ASP A 115 -6.45 -8.58 8.22
CA ASP A 115 -7.83 -8.29 7.82
C ASP A 115 -8.44 -7.13 8.63
N MET A 116 -8.17 -7.06 9.95
CA MET A 116 -8.61 -5.95 10.80
C MET A 116 -8.01 -4.60 10.36
N PHE A 117 -6.71 -4.57 10.10
CA PHE A 117 -6.04 -3.35 9.66
C PHE A 117 -6.55 -2.91 8.29
N GLU A 118 -6.66 -3.83 7.35
CA GLU A 118 -7.03 -3.50 5.98
C GLU A 118 -8.48 -3.03 5.86
N LEU A 119 -9.43 -3.69 6.49
CA LEU A 119 -10.83 -3.23 6.49
C LEU A 119 -10.97 -1.86 7.14
N LYS A 120 -10.22 -1.59 8.22
CA LYS A 120 -10.24 -0.28 8.85
C LYS A 120 -9.62 0.79 7.97
N ALA A 121 -8.52 0.49 7.29
CA ALA A 121 -7.90 1.40 6.33
C ALA A 121 -8.84 1.71 5.15
N ILE A 122 -9.49 0.70 4.56
CA ILE A 122 -10.45 0.86 3.47
C ILE A 122 -11.60 1.79 3.90
N GLU A 123 -12.19 1.55 5.07
CA GLU A 123 -13.26 2.40 5.62
C GLU A 123 -12.82 3.86 5.73
N MET A 124 -11.67 4.09 6.36
CA MET A 124 -11.17 5.45 6.59
C MET A 124 -10.84 6.17 5.28
N ILE A 125 -10.22 5.48 4.32
CA ILE A 125 -9.89 6.05 3.01
C ILE A 125 -11.17 6.40 2.24
N ALA A 126 -12.13 5.48 2.18
CA ALA A 126 -13.38 5.70 1.47
C ALA A 126 -14.16 6.92 1.99
N GLN A 127 -14.13 7.13 3.30
CA GLN A 127 -14.83 8.24 3.95
C GLN A 127 -14.11 9.59 3.81
N ASN A 128 -12.78 9.61 3.66
CA ASN A 128 -12.00 10.85 3.80
C ASN A 128 -11.21 11.26 2.56
N LEU A 129 -10.89 10.34 1.63
CA LEU A 129 -10.07 10.65 0.47
C LEU A 129 -10.66 11.79 -0.37
N LYS A 130 -11.96 11.73 -0.65
CA LYS A 130 -12.63 12.77 -1.43
C LYS A 130 -12.53 14.14 -0.76
N ALA A 131 -12.77 14.23 0.55
CA ALA A 131 -12.65 15.48 1.30
C ALA A 131 -11.22 16.04 1.29
N ALA A 132 -10.21 15.18 1.51
CA ALA A 132 -8.79 15.55 1.46
C ALA A 132 -8.36 16.05 0.07
N VAL A 133 -8.93 15.46 -1.02
CA VAL A 133 -8.67 15.87 -2.41
C VAL A 133 -9.36 17.18 -2.75
N ASP A 134 -10.60 17.37 -2.33
CA ASP A 134 -11.40 18.58 -2.64
C ASP A 134 -10.90 19.79 -1.84
N ASN A 135 -10.51 19.59 -0.58
CA ASN A 135 -9.97 20.62 0.29
C ASN A 135 -8.68 20.14 0.98
N GLY A 136 -7.54 20.40 0.37
CA GLY A 136 -6.24 20.02 0.93
C GLY A 136 -5.89 20.68 2.28
N LYS A 137 -6.70 21.62 2.76
CA LYS A 137 -6.57 22.28 4.06
C LYS A 137 -7.51 21.71 5.13
N ASP A 138 -8.30 20.71 4.79
CA ASP A 138 -9.09 19.96 5.75
C ASP A 138 -8.19 19.07 6.60
N VAL A 139 -7.84 19.57 7.78
CA VAL A 139 -6.91 18.89 8.70
C VAL A 139 -7.48 17.55 9.16
N ALA A 140 -8.79 17.45 9.40
CA ALA A 140 -9.41 16.20 9.83
C ALA A 140 -9.33 15.13 8.74
N ALA A 141 -9.60 15.50 7.48
CA ALA A 141 -9.46 14.58 6.36
C ALA A 141 -7.98 14.18 6.13
N ARG A 142 -7.03 15.13 6.28
CA ARG A 142 -5.58 14.84 6.22
C ARG A 142 -5.14 13.86 7.32
N GLU A 143 -5.59 14.09 8.55
CA GLU A 143 -5.30 13.23 9.68
C GLU A 143 -5.84 11.82 9.43
N ALA A 144 -7.11 11.70 9.02
CA ALA A 144 -7.71 10.41 8.71
C ALA A 144 -6.94 9.67 7.60
N MET A 145 -6.54 10.37 6.53
CA MET A 145 -5.76 9.76 5.45
C MET A 145 -4.35 9.35 5.89
N SER A 146 -3.70 10.14 6.75
CA SER A 146 -2.37 9.81 7.27
C SER A 146 -2.39 8.57 8.17
N GLN A 147 -3.42 8.45 9.00
CA GLN A 147 -3.64 7.27 9.84
C GLN A 147 -4.02 6.05 9.01
N ALA A 148 -4.91 6.22 8.02
CA ALA A 148 -5.39 5.12 7.19
C ALA A 148 -4.27 4.45 6.40
N GLN A 149 -3.39 5.23 5.76
CA GLN A 149 -2.24 4.67 5.05
C GLN A 149 -1.26 3.96 5.99
N TYR A 150 -1.05 4.49 7.21
CA TYR A 150 -0.21 3.87 8.23
C TYR A 150 -0.79 2.52 8.67
N ILE A 151 -2.12 2.47 8.92
CA ILE A 151 -2.83 1.25 9.28
C ILE A 151 -2.73 0.21 8.16
N ALA A 152 -2.95 0.60 6.89
CA ALA A 152 -2.73 -0.27 5.74
C ALA A 152 -1.29 -0.82 5.70
N GLY A 153 -0.29 0.04 6.00
CA GLY A 153 1.11 -0.37 6.08
C GLY A 153 1.39 -1.45 7.11
N MET A 154 0.75 -1.37 8.27
CA MET A 154 0.85 -2.42 9.29
C MET A 154 0.28 -3.76 8.82
N GLY A 155 -0.74 -3.74 7.97
CA GLY A 155 -1.32 -4.94 7.38
C GLY A 155 -0.44 -5.50 6.26
N PHE A 156 -0.32 -4.78 5.14
CA PHE A 156 0.33 -5.31 3.94
C PHE A 156 1.82 -5.63 4.11
N SER A 157 2.52 -4.98 5.03
CA SER A 157 3.91 -5.30 5.34
C SER A 157 4.11 -6.74 5.82
N ASN A 158 3.07 -7.38 6.33
CA ASN A 158 3.11 -8.75 6.85
C ASN A 158 2.60 -9.81 5.87
N VAL A 159 1.78 -9.44 4.88
CA VAL A 159 1.08 -10.41 4.02
C VAL A 159 1.35 -10.21 2.54
N GLY A 160 1.98 -9.09 2.17
CA GLY A 160 2.30 -8.75 0.79
C GLY A 160 1.12 -8.16 0.01
N LEU A 161 1.36 -7.94 -1.27
CA LEU A 161 0.46 -7.30 -2.22
C LEU A 161 0.13 -8.27 -3.38
N GLY A 162 -0.54 -7.78 -4.41
CA GLY A 162 -1.06 -8.59 -5.50
C GLY A 162 -0.64 -8.13 -6.90
N ILE A 163 -1.52 -8.42 -7.86
CA ILE A 163 -1.28 -8.24 -9.30
C ILE A 163 -1.23 -6.76 -9.67
N VAL A 164 -2.03 -5.90 -9.02
CA VAL A 164 -2.07 -4.46 -9.34
C VAL A 164 -0.68 -3.85 -9.18
N HIS A 165 -0.04 -4.04 -8.01
CA HIS A 165 1.30 -3.53 -7.76
C HIS A 165 2.35 -4.16 -8.68
N SER A 166 2.22 -5.45 -8.96
CA SER A 166 3.11 -6.15 -9.90
C SER A 166 3.05 -5.58 -11.31
N MET A 167 1.87 -5.11 -11.76
CA MET A 167 1.68 -4.47 -13.06
C MET A 167 2.02 -2.97 -13.04
N ALA A 168 1.82 -2.28 -11.92
CA ALA A 168 2.09 -0.85 -11.80
C ALA A 168 3.60 -0.53 -11.81
N HIS A 169 4.44 -1.40 -11.26
CA HIS A 169 5.89 -1.19 -11.25
C HIS A 169 6.50 -1.07 -12.66
N PRO A 170 6.22 -1.98 -13.62
CA PRO A 170 6.67 -1.81 -15.00
C PRO A 170 6.17 -0.53 -15.66
N LEU A 171 4.90 -0.13 -15.45
CA LEU A 171 4.39 1.12 -16.00
C LEU A 171 5.18 2.34 -15.49
N GLY A 172 5.51 2.35 -14.20
CA GLY A 172 6.36 3.38 -13.64
C GLY A 172 7.81 3.34 -14.17
N ALA A 173 8.37 2.14 -14.41
CA ALA A 173 9.74 1.99 -14.86
C ALA A 173 9.96 2.35 -16.33
N PHE A 174 8.99 2.00 -17.22
CA PHE A 174 9.09 2.23 -18.66
C PHE A 174 8.55 3.58 -19.11
N TYR A 175 7.48 4.07 -18.46
CA TYR A 175 6.70 5.22 -18.93
C TYR A 175 6.67 6.37 -17.93
N ASP A 176 7.38 6.24 -16.80
CA ASP A 176 7.37 7.22 -15.71
C ASP A 176 5.95 7.54 -15.19
N THR A 177 5.05 6.56 -15.29
CA THR A 177 3.69 6.69 -14.79
C THR A 177 3.71 6.83 -13.27
N PRO A 178 3.08 7.87 -12.70
CA PRO A 178 2.99 8.00 -11.24
C PRO A 178 2.35 6.77 -10.62
N HIS A 179 2.99 6.21 -9.59
CA HIS A 179 2.65 4.89 -9.03
C HIS A 179 1.18 4.75 -8.63
N GLY A 180 0.66 5.69 -7.84
CA GLY A 180 -0.74 5.67 -7.42
C GLY A 180 -1.74 5.87 -8.56
N VAL A 181 -1.34 6.54 -9.66
CA VAL A 181 -2.17 6.62 -10.88
C VAL A 181 -2.22 5.27 -11.58
N ALA A 182 -1.08 4.59 -11.70
CA ALA A 182 -1.02 3.24 -12.28
C ALA A 182 -1.89 2.26 -11.48
N ASN A 183 -1.77 2.29 -10.15
CA ASN A 183 -2.59 1.45 -9.26
C ASN A 183 -4.09 1.75 -9.42
N ALA A 184 -4.49 3.02 -9.41
CA ALA A 184 -5.89 3.41 -9.58
C ALA A 184 -6.48 2.96 -10.92
N LEU A 185 -5.67 3.03 -11.99
CA LEU A 185 -6.08 2.60 -13.32
C LEU A 185 -6.25 1.08 -13.41
N LEU A 186 -5.35 0.33 -12.80
CA LEU A 186 -5.32 -1.14 -12.90
C LEU A 186 -6.29 -1.83 -11.93
N LEU A 187 -6.55 -1.22 -10.77
CA LEU A 187 -7.32 -1.83 -9.69
C LEU A 187 -8.68 -2.40 -10.13
N PRO A 188 -9.55 -1.68 -10.87
CA PRO A 188 -10.85 -2.20 -11.28
C PRO A 188 -10.74 -3.47 -12.14
N TYR A 189 -9.81 -3.49 -13.08
CA TYR A 189 -9.60 -4.63 -13.98
C TYR A 189 -9.08 -5.86 -13.23
N VAL A 190 -8.20 -5.66 -12.27
CA VAL A 190 -7.69 -6.76 -11.44
C VAL A 190 -8.78 -7.26 -10.48
N MET A 191 -9.61 -6.38 -9.93
CA MET A 191 -10.77 -6.81 -9.12
C MET A 191 -11.74 -7.65 -9.95
N GLU A 192 -12.04 -7.26 -11.18
CA GLU A 192 -12.87 -8.04 -12.11
C GLU A 192 -12.23 -9.40 -12.42
N TYR A 193 -10.93 -9.43 -12.72
CA TYR A 193 -10.18 -10.67 -12.93
C TYR A 193 -10.25 -11.61 -11.71
N ASN A 194 -10.19 -11.07 -10.51
CA ASN A 194 -10.24 -11.82 -9.27
C ASN A 194 -11.67 -12.19 -8.84
N ALA A 195 -12.71 -11.76 -9.56
CA ALA A 195 -14.11 -12.03 -9.19
C ALA A 195 -14.47 -13.53 -9.21
N GLU A 196 -13.69 -14.36 -9.91
CA GLU A 196 -13.86 -15.83 -9.93
C GLU A 196 -12.88 -16.56 -9.00
N SER A 197 -12.06 -15.82 -8.24
CA SER A 197 -11.07 -16.39 -7.34
C SER A 197 -11.71 -16.81 -6.00
N PRO A 198 -11.04 -17.68 -5.21
CA PRO A 198 -11.48 -18.00 -3.85
C PRO A 198 -11.61 -16.80 -2.92
N ALA A 199 -10.98 -15.67 -3.26
CA ALA A 199 -11.07 -14.42 -2.50
C ALA A 199 -12.31 -13.57 -2.85
N ALA A 200 -13.07 -13.92 -3.88
CA ALA A 200 -14.23 -13.17 -4.34
C ALA A 200 -15.23 -12.79 -3.22
N PRO A 201 -15.56 -13.67 -2.25
CA PRO A 201 -16.45 -13.32 -1.15
C PRO A 201 -15.95 -12.16 -0.28
N LYS A 202 -14.63 -11.95 -0.21
CA LYS A 202 -14.04 -10.84 0.54
C LYS A 202 -14.39 -9.46 -0.04
N TYR A 203 -14.72 -9.36 -1.33
CA TYR A 203 -15.14 -8.09 -1.94
C TYR A 203 -16.45 -7.54 -1.35
N ILE A 204 -17.32 -8.38 -0.81
CA ILE A 204 -18.52 -7.92 -0.08
C ILE A 204 -18.13 -7.17 1.19
N HIS A 205 -17.10 -7.63 1.90
CA HIS A 205 -16.59 -6.93 3.09
C HIS A 205 -15.94 -5.60 2.72
N ILE A 206 -15.18 -5.57 1.62
CA ILE A 206 -14.58 -4.34 1.08
C ILE A 206 -15.69 -3.34 0.74
N ALA A 207 -16.72 -3.75 0.00
CA ALA A 207 -17.84 -2.90 -0.37
C ALA A 207 -18.56 -2.33 0.87
N LYS A 208 -18.80 -3.15 1.90
CA LYS A 208 -19.37 -2.71 3.18
C LYS A 208 -18.47 -1.68 3.88
N ALA A 209 -17.17 -1.93 3.96
CA ALA A 209 -16.21 -1.00 4.55
C ALA A 209 -16.19 0.35 3.80
N MET A 210 -16.36 0.32 2.48
CA MET A 210 -16.49 1.53 1.65
C MET A 210 -17.85 2.23 1.78
N GLY A 211 -18.81 1.68 2.54
CA GLY A 211 -20.14 2.23 2.70
C GLY A 211 -21.08 1.97 1.53
N VAL A 212 -20.75 1.00 0.67
CA VAL A 212 -21.63 0.59 -0.44
C VAL A 212 -22.74 -0.33 0.08
N ASP A 213 -23.97 -0.10 -0.36
CA ASP A 213 -25.08 -0.99 -0.05
C ASP A 213 -24.90 -2.35 -0.74
N THR A 214 -24.78 -3.39 0.06
CA THR A 214 -24.56 -4.78 -0.40
C THR A 214 -25.78 -5.67 -0.22
N THR A 215 -26.93 -5.12 0.15
CA THR A 215 -28.15 -5.92 0.43
C THR A 215 -28.61 -6.75 -0.78
N CYS A 216 -28.48 -6.21 -1.98
CA CYS A 216 -28.80 -6.95 -3.21
C CYS A 216 -27.80 -8.05 -3.57
N LEU A 217 -26.56 -7.99 -3.06
CA LEU A 217 -25.51 -8.98 -3.34
C LEU A 217 -25.63 -10.23 -2.45
N LEU A 218 -26.22 -10.09 -1.27
CA LEU A 218 -26.47 -11.20 -0.34
C LEU A 218 -27.52 -12.18 -0.90
N TYR A 219 -28.45 -11.70 -1.71
CA TYR A 219 -29.46 -12.55 -2.35
C TYR A 219 -28.92 -13.51 -3.42
N THR A 220 -27.77 -13.20 -4.02
CA THR A 220 -27.16 -14.06 -5.06
C THR A 220 -26.26 -15.14 -4.48
N SER A 221 -25.71 -14.98 -3.28
CA SER A 221 -24.89 -16.01 -2.60
C SER A 221 -25.77 -17.10 -1.97
N ASP A 222 -26.90 -16.75 -1.37
CA ASP A 222 -27.83 -17.74 -0.78
C ASP A 222 -28.52 -18.61 -1.85
N ALA A 223 -28.72 -18.08 -3.07
CA ALA A 223 -29.28 -18.83 -4.17
C ALA A 223 -28.33 -19.89 -4.77
N ALA A 224 -27.02 -19.83 -4.46
CA ALA A 224 -26.06 -20.85 -4.88
C ALA A 224 -25.99 -22.02 -3.89
N ASP A 225 -26.25 -21.79 -2.60
CA ASP A 225 -26.24 -22.81 -1.56
C ASP A 225 -27.52 -23.69 -1.58
N ASP A 226 -28.63 -23.17 -2.11
CA ASP A 226 -29.89 -23.93 -2.22
C ASP A 226 -29.90 -24.99 -3.36
N LYS A 227 -28.82 -25.12 -4.13
CA LYS A 227 -28.67 -26.13 -5.21
C LYS A 227 -27.75 -27.30 -4.87
N ALA A 228 -27.27 -27.39 -3.64
CA ALA A 228 -26.50 -28.50 -3.13
C ALA A 228 -27.37 -29.40 -2.26
#